data_95941629127fc03e1fdd9f05cc1841f9
#
_entry.id   95941629127fc03e1fdd9f05cc1841f9
#
_cell.length_a   1.000
_cell.length_b   1.000
_cell.length_c   1.000
_cell.angle_alpha   90.00
_cell.angle_beta   90.00
_cell.angle_gamma   90.00
#
_symmetry.space_group_name_H-M   'P 1'
#
loop_
_entity.id
_entity.type
_entity.pdbx_description
1 polymer ?
#
loop_
_entity_poly.entity_id
_entity_poly.type
_entity_poly.pdbx_seq_one_letter_code
_entity_poly.pdbx_strand_id
1 'polypeptide(L)'
;MLHQMKLKSAPFHKIKSGSKTIELRLNDKKRQQVQVGDFIEFSMLNDTSQKLTVCVTALHHFDSFAELYAALPKEKIGYASNITPDPGHMDAYYPREKQEKHGVLGIEIRLTYLQKFVDAQEHGYSFGENYETALSEMKQRQKISHWIWYVFPQIQGLGISGATAYFSIKDLNEAKDYYAHPVLGARLIEITEELLKFQTDDPMTVFGYPDAYKVRSCMTLFKYAAPEQELFQKVLDKFCRGVEDDKTVDVLGV
;
A
#
# COMPACT_ATOMS: atom_id res chain seq x y z
N MET A 1 1.80 -7.67 8.09
CA MET A 1 0.48 -8.36 7.95
C MET A 1 -0.56 -7.34 7.48
N LEU A 2 -1.73 -7.79 6.91
CA LEU A 2 -2.85 -6.89 6.57
C LEU A 2 -4.02 -7.13 7.54
N HIS A 3 -4.42 -6.08 8.26
CA HIS A 3 -5.57 -6.09 9.17
C HIS A 3 -6.75 -5.38 8.54
N GLN A 4 -7.96 -5.87 8.79
CA GLN A 4 -9.18 -5.21 8.34
C GLN A 4 -9.93 -4.61 9.52
N MET A 5 -10.25 -3.31 9.44
CA MET A 5 -11.00 -2.57 10.46
C MET A 5 -12.04 -1.68 9.81
N LYS A 6 -13.08 -1.31 10.60
CA LYS A 6 -14.13 -0.39 10.14
C LYS A 6 -14.03 0.93 10.87
N LEU A 7 -14.33 2.02 10.18
CA LEU A 7 -14.39 3.37 10.72
C LEU A 7 -15.76 4.01 10.45
N LYS A 8 -16.22 4.85 11.38
CA LYS A 8 -17.31 5.81 11.09
C LYS A 8 -16.83 6.82 10.07
N SER A 9 -17.76 7.50 9.41
CA SER A 9 -17.46 8.48 8.36
C SER A 9 -16.49 9.57 8.81
N ALA A 10 -16.67 10.17 9.98
CA ALA A 10 -15.82 11.28 10.45
C ALA A 10 -14.33 10.87 10.62
N PRO A 11 -13.98 9.82 11.40
CA PRO A 11 -12.58 9.39 11.50
C PRO A 11 -12.02 8.91 10.16
N PHE A 12 -12.81 8.26 9.30
CA PHE A 12 -12.37 7.86 7.97
C PHE A 12 -11.89 9.04 7.12
N HIS A 13 -12.70 10.10 7.03
CA HIS A 13 -12.33 11.30 6.27
C HIS A 13 -11.15 12.06 6.89
N LYS A 14 -11.04 12.07 8.23
CA LYS A 14 -9.89 12.69 8.90
C LYS A 14 -8.58 11.95 8.63
N ILE A 15 -8.60 10.62 8.57
CA ILE A 15 -7.41 9.83 8.17
C ILE A 15 -7.12 10.08 6.68
N LYS A 16 -8.15 10.04 5.82
CA LYS A 16 -8.02 10.28 4.38
C LYS A 16 -7.42 11.66 4.06
N SER A 17 -7.75 12.68 4.85
CA SER A 17 -7.20 14.03 4.70
C SER A 17 -5.84 14.24 5.39
N GLY A 18 -5.35 13.26 6.15
CA GLY A 18 -4.13 13.38 6.95
C GLY A 18 -4.28 14.16 8.25
N SER A 19 -5.49 14.66 8.57
CA SER A 19 -5.75 15.43 9.81
C SER A 19 -5.87 14.55 11.06
N LYS A 20 -5.87 13.23 10.91
CA LYS A 20 -5.82 12.24 11.99
C LYS A 20 -4.78 11.19 11.62
N THR A 21 -3.74 11.09 12.43
CA THR A 21 -2.63 10.13 12.23
C THR A 21 -2.50 9.11 13.35
N ILE A 22 -3.38 9.16 14.36
CA ILE A 22 -3.45 8.13 15.40
C ILE A 22 -4.91 7.67 15.53
N GLU A 23 -5.16 6.40 15.23
CA GLU A 23 -6.45 5.75 15.43
C GLU A 23 -6.54 5.15 16.82
N LEU A 24 -7.71 5.27 17.46
CA LEU A 24 -7.96 4.90 18.85
C LEU A 24 -8.79 3.61 18.94
N ARG A 25 -8.29 2.63 19.67
CA ARG A 25 -8.94 1.31 19.83
C ARG A 25 -8.79 0.76 21.25
N LEU A 26 -9.65 -0.21 21.62
CA LEU A 26 -9.33 -1.10 22.73
C LEU A 26 -8.16 -1.98 22.33
N ASN A 27 -7.30 -2.33 23.27
CA ASN A 27 -6.22 -3.28 23.09
C ASN A 27 -6.72 -4.73 23.29
N ASP A 28 -7.81 -5.09 22.59
CA ASP A 28 -8.40 -6.42 22.61
C ASP A 28 -7.55 -7.44 21.83
N LYS A 29 -7.87 -8.73 21.92
CA LYS A 29 -7.14 -9.83 21.28
C LYS A 29 -6.86 -9.60 19.79
N LYS A 30 -7.79 -8.94 19.07
CA LYS A 30 -7.62 -8.65 17.65
C LYS A 30 -6.57 -7.56 17.43
N ARG A 31 -6.54 -6.51 18.27
CA ARG A 31 -5.62 -5.37 18.13
C ARG A 31 -4.24 -5.67 18.69
N GLN A 32 -4.12 -6.61 19.63
CA GLN A 32 -2.83 -7.12 20.13
C GLN A 32 -2.00 -7.83 19.05
N GLN A 33 -2.60 -8.20 17.91
CA GLN A 33 -1.90 -8.79 16.78
C GLN A 33 -1.26 -7.75 15.86
N VAL A 34 -1.61 -6.47 16.01
CA VAL A 34 -1.09 -5.38 15.17
C VAL A 34 0.35 -5.07 15.58
N GLN A 35 1.24 -4.99 14.59
CA GLN A 35 2.65 -4.67 14.78
C GLN A 35 3.05 -3.46 13.94
N VAL A 36 4.11 -2.78 14.35
CA VAL A 36 4.73 -1.74 13.53
C VAL A 36 5.21 -2.34 12.21
N GLY A 37 4.92 -1.66 11.09
CA GLY A 37 5.16 -2.15 9.74
C GLY A 37 3.99 -2.93 9.14
N ASP A 38 2.96 -3.27 9.94
CA ASP A 38 1.74 -3.85 9.40
C ASP A 38 0.90 -2.85 8.61
N PHE A 39 0.03 -3.36 7.75
CA PHE A 39 -0.96 -2.57 7.03
C PHE A 39 -2.35 -2.76 7.64
N ILE A 40 -3.15 -1.69 7.62
CA ILE A 40 -4.56 -1.74 8.00
C ILE A 40 -5.39 -1.21 6.82
N GLU A 41 -6.28 -2.05 6.30
CA GLU A 41 -7.35 -1.62 5.41
C GLU A 41 -8.54 -1.15 6.26
N PHE A 42 -8.84 0.13 6.18
CA PHE A 42 -10.05 0.69 6.78
C PHE A 42 -11.16 0.77 5.74
N SER A 43 -12.31 0.16 6.04
CA SER A 43 -13.55 0.40 5.29
C SER A 43 -14.48 1.33 6.06
N MET A 44 -15.22 2.19 5.36
CA MET A 44 -16.21 3.05 5.99
C MET A 44 -17.45 2.25 6.39
N LEU A 45 -17.97 2.47 7.62
CA LEU A 45 -19.00 1.63 8.22
C LEU A 45 -20.32 1.62 7.41
N ASN A 46 -20.71 2.77 6.86
CA ASN A 46 -21.95 2.96 6.13
C ASN A 46 -21.80 2.82 4.61
N ASP A 47 -20.57 2.66 4.13
CA ASP A 47 -20.24 2.47 2.72
C ASP A 47 -18.95 1.69 2.60
N THR A 48 -19.04 0.38 2.64
CA THR A 48 -17.88 -0.52 2.64
C THR A 48 -17.12 -0.55 1.31
N SER A 49 -17.65 0.08 0.25
CA SER A 49 -16.92 0.29 -1.00
C SER A 49 -15.81 1.33 -0.86
N GLN A 50 -15.96 2.27 0.10
CA GLN A 50 -14.89 3.22 0.39
C GLN A 50 -13.88 2.60 1.34
N LYS A 51 -12.67 2.45 0.84
CA LYS A 51 -11.54 1.88 1.56
C LYS A 51 -10.34 2.84 1.56
N LEU A 52 -9.47 2.69 2.52
CA LEU A 52 -8.14 3.30 2.55
C LEU A 52 -7.17 2.37 3.26
N THR A 53 -5.93 2.36 2.80
CA THR A 53 -4.87 1.55 3.40
C THR A 53 -3.86 2.45 4.09
N VAL A 54 -3.47 2.07 5.29
CA VAL A 54 -2.45 2.76 6.09
C VAL A 54 -1.35 1.78 6.50
N CYS A 55 -0.14 2.29 6.71
CA CYS A 55 0.95 1.58 7.35
C CYS A 55 1.02 1.98 8.82
N VAL A 56 1.19 1.02 9.72
CA VAL A 56 1.36 1.24 11.16
C VAL A 56 2.79 1.68 11.43
N THR A 57 2.96 2.87 12.00
CA THR A 57 4.28 3.46 12.28
C THR A 57 4.70 3.40 13.74
N ALA A 58 3.72 3.40 14.67
CA ALA A 58 3.96 3.20 16.09
C ALA A 58 2.71 2.68 16.81
N LEU A 59 2.90 2.10 17.99
CA LEU A 59 1.85 1.62 18.87
C LEU A 59 2.04 2.22 20.26
N HIS A 60 0.98 2.84 20.80
CA HIS A 60 0.96 3.53 22.08
C HIS A 60 -0.05 2.84 22.99
N HIS A 61 0.41 2.19 24.05
CA HIS A 61 -0.42 1.44 25.00
C HIS A 61 -0.69 2.26 26.25
N PHE A 62 -1.96 2.28 26.71
CA PHE A 62 -2.41 2.96 27.93
C PHE A 62 -3.47 2.11 28.64
N ASP A 63 -3.68 2.38 29.91
CA ASP A 63 -4.71 1.68 30.70
C ASP A 63 -6.11 2.25 30.41
N SER A 64 -6.21 3.53 30.02
CA SER A 64 -7.46 4.22 29.76
C SER A 64 -7.37 5.24 28.64
N PHE A 65 -8.53 5.61 28.04
CA PHE A 65 -8.56 6.73 27.11
C PHE A 65 -8.24 8.07 27.79
N ALA A 66 -8.47 8.22 29.11
CA ALA A 66 -8.08 9.43 29.83
C ALA A 66 -6.55 9.64 29.78
N GLU A 67 -5.79 8.60 30.06
CA GLU A 67 -4.32 8.64 29.96
C GLU A 67 -3.85 8.86 28.53
N LEU A 68 -4.44 8.15 27.57
CA LEU A 68 -4.12 8.30 26.15
C LEU A 68 -4.32 9.73 25.67
N TYR A 69 -5.44 10.38 26.03
CA TYR A 69 -5.75 11.75 25.65
C TYR A 69 -4.83 12.78 26.33
N ALA A 70 -4.35 12.46 27.54
CA ALA A 70 -3.38 13.31 28.23
C ALA A 70 -1.98 13.22 27.63
N ALA A 71 -1.60 12.06 27.09
CA ALA A 71 -0.25 11.77 26.60
C ALA A 71 -0.05 12.11 25.12
N LEU A 72 -1.09 11.94 24.27
CA LEU A 72 -0.95 12.10 22.83
C LEU A 72 -1.43 13.48 22.34
N PRO A 73 -0.74 14.06 21.32
CA PRO A 73 -1.18 15.32 20.73
C PRO A 73 -2.59 15.22 20.17
N LYS A 74 -3.47 16.10 20.62
CA LYS A 74 -4.89 16.08 20.25
C LYS A 74 -5.13 16.21 18.73
N GLU A 75 -4.26 16.92 18.04
CA GLU A 75 -4.31 17.06 16.58
C GLU A 75 -4.09 15.69 15.89
N LYS A 76 -3.13 14.90 16.38
CA LYS A 76 -2.85 13.56 15.83
C LYS A 76 -4.02 12.58 16.03
N ILE A 77 -4.78 12.73 17.13
CA ILE A 77 -5.99 11.92 17.39
C ILE A 77 -7.25 12.49 16.72
N GLY A 78 -7.12 13.62 15.98
CA GLY A 78 -8.13 14.15 15.07
C GLY A 78 -8.98 15.28 15.65
N TYR A 79 -8.50 16.01 16.66
CA TYR A 79 -9.15 17.22 17.18
C TYR A 79 -8.48 18.49 16.65
N ALA A 80 -9.26 19.52 16.41
CA ALA A 80 -8.73 20.83 16.04
C ALA A 80 -8.03 21.49 17.25
N SER A 81 -7.09 22.39 16.99
CA SER A 81 -6.28 23.07 18.01
C SER A 81 -7.09 23.87 19.03
N ASN A 82 -8.26 24.39 18.63
CA ASN A 82 -9.19 25.15 19.48
C ASN A 82 -10.17 24.27 20.27
N ILE A 83 -10.10 22.92 20.16
CA ILE A 83 -10.99 22.01 20.87
C ILE A 83 -10.24 21.36 22.02
N THR A 84 -10.87 21.32 23.19
CA THR A 84 -10.44 20.47 24.30
C THR A 84 -11.17 19.14 24.20
N PRO A 85 -10.48 18.05 23.89
CA PRO A 85 -11.14 16.76 23.74
C PRO A 85 -11.56 16.20 25.10
N ASP A 86 -12.75 15.60 25.16
CA ASP A 86 -13.24 14.89 26.35
C ASP A 86 -13.08 13.38 26.14
N PRO A 87 -12.18 12.70 26.89
CA PRO A 87 -12.02 11.26 26.80
C PRO A 87 -13.28 10.47 27.22
N GLY A 88 -14.19 11.06 27.98
CA GLY A 88 -15.47 10.45 28.36
C GLY A 88 -16.37 10.14 27.15
N HIS A 89 -16.20 10.83 26.04
CA HIS A 89 -16.90 10.48 24.80
C HIS A 89 -16.56 9.08 24.27
N MET A 90 -15.42 8.52 24.69
CA MET A 90 -15.03 7.16 24.30
C MET A 90 -15.81 6.08 25.06
N ASP A 91 -16.40 6.39 26.22
CA ASP A 91 -17.19 5.46 27.02
C ASP A 91 -18.44 4.97 26.26
N ALA A 92 -18.98 5.80 25.36
CA ALA A 92 -20.09 5.43 24.47
C ALA A 92 -19.71 4.34 23.44
N TYR A 93 -18.43 4.19 23.11
CA TYR A 93 -17.92 3.19 22.17
C TYR A 93 -17.28 2.02 22.89
N TYR A 94 -16.61 2.31 23.99
CA TYR A 94 -15.82 1.37 24.76
C TYR A 94 -16.10 1.57 26.27
N PRO A 95 -17.07 0.84 26.86
CA PRO A 95 -17.39 0.92 28.28
C PRO A 95 -16.14 0.76 29.17
N ARG A 96 -16.10 1.47 30.30
CA ARG A 96 -14.94 1.50 31.21
C ARG A 96 -14.46 0.13 31.63
N GLU A 97 -15.37 -0.80 31.94
CA GLU A 97 -15.00 -2.20 32.26
C GLU A 97 -14.16 -2.85 31.15
N LYS A 98 -14.42 -2.52 29.87
CA LYS A 98 -13.62 -3.04 28.76
C LYS A 98 -12.27 -2.35 28.64
N GLN A 99 -12.20 -1.05 28.97
CA GLN A 99 -10.93 -0.32 29.02
C GLN A 99 -10.04 -0.91 30.11
N GLU A 100 -10.56 -1.09 31.34
CA GLU A 100 -9.86 -1.69 32.48
C GLU A 100 -9.39 -3.12 32.18
N LYS A 101 -10.21 -3.91 31.48
CA LYS A 101 -9.90 -5.30 31.15
C LYS A 101 -8.81 -5.45 30.08
N HIS A 102 -8.78 -4.57 29.08
CA HIS A 102 -7.97 -4.75 27.88
C HIS A 102 -6.90 -3.67 27.72
N GLY A 103 -7.03 -2.56 28.39
CA GLY A 103 -6.31 -1.34 28.06
C GLY A 103 -6.80 -0.73 26.75
N VAL A 104 -6.16 0.34 26.33
CA VAL A 104 -6.45 1.06 25.09
C VAL A 104 -5.19 1.23 24.26
N LEU A 105 -5.37 1.39 22.96
CA LEU A 105 -4.30 1.44 21.97
C LEU A 105 -4.48 2.67 21.07
N GLY A 106 -3.46 3.53 21.02
CA GLY A 106 -3.25 4.50 19.99
C GLY A 106 -2.39 3.87 18.88
N ILE A 107 -2.97 3.67 17.70
CA ILE A 107 -2.29 3.13 16.53
C ILE A 107 -1.84 4.32 15.68
N GLU A 108 -0.54 4.65 15.69
CA GLU A 108 -0.01 5.68 14.81
C GLU A 108 0.16 5.13 13.41
N ILE A 109 -0.34 5.90 12.43
CA ILE A 109 -0.53 5.44 11.07
C ILE A 109 -0.07 6.48 10.07
N ARG A 110 0.42 6.01 8.93
CA ARG A 110 0.69 6.81 7.74
C ARG A 110 -0.20 6.33 6.60
N LEU A 111 -0.95 7.26 6.01
CA LEU A 111 -1.77 6.96 4.83
C LEU A 111 -0.87 6.51 3.68
N THR A 112 -1.27 5.43 3.01
CA THR A 112 -0.66 4.96 1.76
C THR A 112 -1.64 5.15 0.62
N TYR A 113 -1.12 5.32 -0.60
CA TYR A 113 -1.97 5.44 -1.79
C TYR A 113 -2.08 4.11 -2.54
N LEU A 114 -1.86 2.98 -1.84
CA LEU A 114 -1.80 1.64 -2.43
C LEU A 114 -3.17 1.05 -2.75
N GLN A 115 -4.26 1.56 -2.16
CA GLN A 115 -5.59 0.99 -2.36
C GLN A 115 -5.99 0.92 -3.83
N LYS A 116 -5.62 1.93 -4.63
CA LYS A 116 -5.88 1.96 -6.08
C LYS A 116 -5.28 0.74 -6.81
N PHE A 117 -4.11 0.26 -6.38
CA PHE A 117 -3.47 -0.92 -6.96
C PHE A 117 -4.16 -2.21 -6.52
N VAL A 118 -4.53 -2.30 -5.23
CA VAL A 118 -5.28 -3.45 -4.70
C VAL A 118 -6.60 -3.60 -5.44
N ASP A 119 -7.38 -2.53 -5.53
CA ASP A 119 -8.69 -2.54 -6.19
C ASP A 119 -8.56 -2.91 -7.69
N ALA A 120 -7.58 -2.35 -8.39
CA ALA A 120 -7.36 -2.64 -9.81
C ALA A 120 -6.86 -4.07 -10.04
N GLN A 121 -6.03 -4.61 -9.16
CA GLN A 121 -5.58 -5.99 -9.25
C GLN A 121 -6.67 -7.00 -8.89
N GLU A 122 -7.66 -6.62 -8.07
CA GLU A 122 -8.79 -7.48 -7.73
C GLU A 122 -9.89 -7.46 -8.79
N HIS A 123 -10.18 -6.30 -9.38
CA HIS A 123 -11.39 -6.10 -10.19
C HIS A 123 -11.10 -5.64 -11.62
N GLY A 124 -9.84 -5.39 -11.98
CA GLY A 124 -9.49 -4.69 -13.20
C GLY A 124 -9.66 -3.17 -13.05
N TYR A 125 -9.25 -2.42 -14.06
CA TYR A 125 -9.42 -0.97 -14.12
C TYR A 125 -9.81 -0.54 -15.53
N SER A 126 -10.96 0.13 -15.69
CA SER A 126 -11.51 0.55 -16.98
C SER A 126 -11.77 -0.68 -17.87
N PHE A 127 -10.99 -0.83 -18.94
CA PHE A 127 -11.00 -2.00 -19.84
C PHE A 127 -9.82 -2.95 -19.58
N GLY A 128 -9.10 -2.74 -18.46
CA GLY A 128 -7.99 -3.60 -18.05
C GLY A 128 -8.46 -4.77 -17.19
N GLU A 129 -7.68 -5.84 -17.24
CA GLU A 129 -8.01 -7.11 -16.59
C GLU A 129 -7.43 -7.19 -15.15
N ASN A 130 -7.97 -8.09 -14.34
CA ASN A 130 -7.49 -8.33 -12.98
C ASN A 130 -6.13 -9.06 -12.95
N TYR A 131 -5.57 -9.22 -11.74
CA TYR A 131 -4.27 -9.86 -11.55
C TYR A 131 -4.25 -11.34 -12.00
N GLU A 132 -5.33 -12.07 -11.78
CA GLU A 132 -5.39 -13.49 -12.16
C GLU A 132 -5.27 -13.66 -13.68
N THR A 133 -5.91 -12.79 -14.45
CA THR A 133 -5.75 -12.74 -15.91
C THR A 133 -4.31 -12.38 -16.29
N ALA A 134 -3.72 -11.35 -15.64
CA ALA A 134 -2.33 -10.96 -15.89
C ALA A 134 -1.34 -12.12 -15.64
N LEU A 135 -1.49 -12.82 -14.52
CA LEU A 135 -0.67 -13.97 -14.17
C LEU A 135 -0.87 -15.13 -15.17
N SER A 136 -2.12 -15.38 -15.59
CA SER A 136 -2.43 -16.41 -16.59
C SER A 136 -1.76 -16.11 -17.93
N GLU A 137 -1.79 -14.86 -18.39
CA GLU A 137 -1.09 -14.43 -19.62
C GLU A 137 0.42 -14.62 -19.50
N MET A 138 1.02 -14.29 -18.35
CA MET A 138 2.44 -14.50 -18.13
C MET A 138 2.80 -15.99 -18.12
N LYS A 139 1.96 -16.86 -17.54
CA LYS A 139 2.12 -18.32 -17.62
C LYS A 139 2.01 -18.85 -19.06
N GLN A 140 1.22 -18.19 -19.90
CA GLN A 140 1.08 -18.48 -21.34
C GLN A 140 2.18 -17.82 -22.20
N ARG A 141 3.12 -17.12 -21.59
CA ARG A 141 4.31 -16.52 -22.22
C ARG A 141 4.02 -15.31 -23.11
N GLN A 142 2.87 -14.66 -22.95
CA GLN A 142 2.52 -13.49 -23.76
C GLN A 142 1.57 -12.58 -23.01
N LYS A 143 1.90 -11.28 -22.95
CA LYS A 143 0.95 -10.25 -22.50
C LYS A 143 -0.04 -9.94 -23.62
N ILE A 144 -1.32 -9.97 -23.30
CA ILE A 144 -2.43 -9.76 -24.27
C ILE A 144 -3.25 -8.54 -23.85
N SER A 145 -3.71 -8.50 -22.60
CA SER A 145 -4.66 -7.50 -22.13
C SER A 145 -4.02 -6.31 -21.41
N HIS A 146 -4.84 -5.39 -20.91
CA HIS A 146 -4.38 -4.09 -20.39
C HIS A 146 -4.33 -4.10 -18.85
N TRP A 147 -3.18 -4.45 -18.27
CA TRP A 147 -2.96 -4.52 -16.82
C TRP A 147 -1.60 -4.00 -16.35
N ILE A 148 -0.73 -3.60 -17.24
CA ILE A 148 0.67 -3.30 -16.94
C ILE A 148 0.85 -2.22 -15.86
N TRP A 149 0.00 -1.19 -15.84
CA TRP A 149 0.16 -0.02 -14.97
C TRP A 149 0.02 -0.31 -13.49
N TYR A 150 -0.81 -1.28 -13.11
CA TYR A 150 -1.08 -1.62 -11.71
C TYR A 150 -0.46 -2.95 -11.27
N VAL A 151 0.11 -3.72 -12.20
CA VAL A 151 0.84 -4.96 -11.89
C VAL A 151 2.35 -4.71 -11.90
N PHE A 152 2.86 -3.96 -12.89
CA PHE A 152 4.24 -3.49 -12.95
C PHE A 152 4.29 -1.94 -12.92
N PRO A 153 4.01 -1.34 -11.74
CA PRO A 153 3.93 0.12 -11.64
C PRO A 153 5.29 0.78 -11.81
N GLN A 154 5.25 2.00 -12.35
CA GLN A 154 6.43 2.84 -12.57
C GLN A 154 6.48 3.99 -11.57
N ILE A 155 7.65 4.58 -11.39
CA ILE A 155 7.80 5.85 -10.65
C ILE A 155 7.04 6.98 -11.37
N GLN A 156 6.53 7.94 -10.62
CA GLN A 156 5.85 9.12 -11.15
C GLN A 156 6.79 9.94 -12.07
N GLY A 157 6.24 10.48 -13.15
CA GLY A 157 6.98 11.34 -14.07
C GLY A 157 7.44 10.66 -15.38
N LEU A 158 7.32 9.31 -15.48
CA LEU A 158 7.78 8.59 -16.68
C LEU A 158 6.75 8.54 -17.81
N GLY A 159 5.48 8.67 -17.53
CA GLY A 159 4.42 8.55 -18.51
C GLY A 159 3.40 9.67 -18.42
N ILE A 160 2.74 9.96 -19.58
CA ILE A 160 1.79 11.06 -19.74
C ILE A 160 0.33 10.61 -19.86
N SER A 161 0.05 9.29 -20.00
CA SER A 161 -1.33 8.81 -20.08
C SER A 161 -2.02 8.87 -18.71
N GLY A 162 -3.35 9.04 -18.72
CA GLY A 162 -4.14 9.09 -17.50
C GLY A 162 -3.95 7.85 -16.61
N ALA A 163 -3.91 6.65 -17.20
CA ALA A 163 -3.66 5.42 -16.45
C ALA A 163 -2.25 5.36 -15.85
N THR A 164 -1.22 5.76 -16.62
CA THR A 164 0.16 5.81 -16.12
C THR A 164 0.30 6.81 -14.96
N ALA A 165 -0.29 8.00 -15.08
CA ALA A 165 -0.25 9.00 -14.02
C ALA A 165 -1.01 8.53 -12.77
N TYR A 166 -2.18 7.90 -12.94
CA TYR A 166 -2.99 7.41 -11.84
C TYR A 166 -2.31 6.27 -11.07
N PHE A 167 -1.71 5.31 -11.77
CA PHE A 167 -1.03 4.15 -11.17
C PHE A 167 0.47 4.36 -10.96
N SER A 168 0.97 5.59 -11.02
CA SER A 168 2.36 5.85 -10.68
C SER A 168 2.61 5.71 -9.17
N ILE A 169 3.81 5.24 -8.84
CA ILE A 169 4.40 5.25 -7.50
C ILE A 169 5.04 6.62 -7.29
N LYS A 170 4.70 7.27 -6.20
CA LYS A 170 5.10 8.65 -5.92
C LYS A 170 6.60 8.82 -5.69
N ASP A 171 7.17 7.93 -4.85
CA ASP A 171 8.56 8.00 -4.40
C ASP A 171 9.05 6.62 -3.94
N LEU A 172 10.33 6.54 -3.56
CA LEU A 172 10.94 5.29 -3.09
C LEU A 172 10.26 4.73 -1.82
N ASN A 173 9.71 5.57 -0.95
CA ASN A 173 9.02 5.11 0.25
C ASN A 173 7.70 4.42 -0.12
N GLU A 174 6.93 4.97 -1.07
CA GLU A 174 5.73 4.30 -1.57
C GLU A 174 6.07 2.99 -2.30
N ALA A 175 7.20 2.92 -3.02
CA ALA A 175 7.67 1.68 -3.62
C ALA A 175 8.01 0.61 -2.55
N LYS A 176 8.66 1.01 -1.46
CA LYS A 176 8.92 0.14 -0.30
C LYS A 176 7.62 -0.34 0.34
N ASP A 177 6.63 0.56 0.51
CA ASP A 177 5.31 0.20 1.02
C ASP A 177 4.59 -0.79 0.10
N TYR A 178 4.65 -0.57 -1.22
CA TYR A 178 4.08 -1.48 -2.21
C TYR A 178 4.69 -2.89 -2.09
N TYR A 179 6.01 -2.96 -2.02
CA TYR A 179 6.73 -4.22 -1.88
C TYR A 179 6.44 -4.91 -0.53
N ALA A 180 6.37 -4.16 0.55
CA ALA A 180 6.04 -4.69 1.88
C ALA A 180 4.55 -5.04 2.05
N HIS A 181 3.67 -4.55 1.16
CA HIS A 181 2.23 -4.83 1.25
C HIS A 181 1.94 -6.30 0.98
N PRO A 182 1.24 -7.02 1.89
CA PRO A 182 1.10 -8.48 1.85
C PRO A 182 0.48 -9.04 0.56
N VAL A 183 -0.37 -8.25 -0.10
CA VAL A 183 -0.99 -8.66 -1.37
C VAL A 183 -0.15 -8.19 -2.55
N LEU A 184 0.19 -6.90 -2.61
CA LEU A 184 0.87 -6.31 -3.76
C LEU A 184 2.30 -6.83 -3.93
N GLY A 185 3.06 -6.90 -2.83
CA GLY A 185 4.43 -7.42 -2.85
C GLY A 185 4.47 -8.90 -3.23
N ALA A 186 3.57 -9.72 -2.65
CA ALA A 186 3.49 -11.15 -3.00
C ALA A 186 3.17 -11.35 -4.48
N ARG A 187 2.19 -10.60 -5.01
CA ARG A 187 1.81 -10.66 -6.43
C ARG A 187 2.92 -10.16 -7.35
N LEU A 188 3.63 -9.09 -6.96
CA LEU A 188 4.75 -8.60 -7.73
C LEU A 188 5.88 -9.64 -7.82
N ILE A 189 6.22 -10.30 -6.72
CA ILE A 189 7.20 -11.40 -6.72
C ILE A 189 6.72 -12.54 -7.61
N GLU A 190 5.50 -13.05 -7.40
CA GLU A 190 4.97 -14.19 -8.14
C GLU A 190 5.00 -13.96 -9.67
N ILE A 191 4.47 -12.83 -10.13
CA ILE A 191 4.43 -12.55 -11.57
C ILE A 191 5.82 -12.26 -12.15
N THR A 192 6.73 -11.68 -11.35
CA THR A 192 8.11 -11.44 -11.78
C THR A 192 8.90 -12.74 -11.89
N GLU A 193 8.66 -13.72 -11.00
CA GLU A 193 9.25 -15.06 -11.11
C GLU A 193 8.81 -15.77 -12.40
N GLU A 194 7.58 -15.55 -12.88
CA GLU A 194 7.13 -16.11 -14.16
C GLU A 194 7.96 -15.58 -15.33
N LEU A 195 8.44 -14.32 -15.30
CA LEU A 195 9.28 -13.76 -16.36
C LEU A 195 10.62 -14.53 -16.52
N LEU A 196 11.19 -14.99 -15.41
CA LEU A 196 12.45 -15.75 -15.47
C LEU A 196 12.30 -17.12 -16.12
N LYS A 197 11.08 -17.67 -16.18
CA LYS A 197 10.78 -18.97 -16.80
C LYS A 197 10.63 -18.91 -18.33
N PHE A 198 10.63 -17.71 -18.93
CA PHE A 198 10.52 -17.53 -20.38
C PHE A 198 11.79 -18.02 -21.08
N GLN A 199 11.65 -18.62 -22.27
CA GLN A 199 12.80 -19.02 -23.07
C GLN A 199 13.44 -17.84 -23.81
N THR A 200 12.64 -16.81 -24.15
CA THR A 200 13.14 -15.60 -24.80
C THR A 200 13.73 -14.64 -23.77
N ASP A 201 14.70 -13.85 -24.19
CA ASP A 201 15.27 -12.68 -23.51
C ASP A 201 14.84 -11.36 -24.19
N ASP A 202 14.00 -11.43 -25.22
CA ASP A 202 13.45 -10.25 -25.89
C ASP A 202 12.14 -9.78 -25.23
N PRO A 203 12.17 -8.63 -24.50
CA PRO A 203 10.97 -8.11 -23.82
C PRO A 203 9.91 -7.62 -24.80
N MET A 204 10.30 -7.29 -26.06
CA MET A 204 9.34 -6.85 -27.09
C MET A 204 8.44 -7.98 -27.54
N THR A 205 8.98 -9.19 -27.63
CA THR A 205 8.19 -10.40 -27.94
C THR A 205 7.16 -10.72 -26.87
N VAL A 206 7.49 -10.45 -25.59
CA VAL A 206 6.61 -10.76 -24.45
C VAL A 206 5.55 -9.69 -24.22
N PHE A 207 5.96 -8.43 -24.20
CA PHE A 207 5.14 -7.30 -23.76
C PHE A 207 4.71 -6.36 -24.88
N GLY A 208 5.44 -6.33 -25.98
CA GLY A 208 5.24 -5.33 -27.03
C GLY A 208 5.65 -3.91 -26.62
N TYR A 209 5.51 -2.97 -27.58
CA TYR A 209 5.72 -1.55 -27.34
C TYR A 209 4.40 -0.91 -26.86
N PRO A 210 4.39 -0.03 -25.82
CA PRO A 210 5.55 0.44 -25.01
C PRO A 210 5.77 -0.35 -23.71
N ASP A 211 5.07 -1.47 -23.50
CA ASP A 211 5.00 -2.14 -22.19
C ASP A 211 6.35 -2.76 -21.77
N ALA A 212 7.16 -3.18 -22.73
CA ALA A 212 8.53 -3.65 -22.46
C ALA A 212 9.38 -2.62 -21.67
N TYR A 213 9.26 -1.34 -22.01
CA TYR A 213 9.95 -0.27 -21.29
C TYR A 213 9.38 -0.04 -19.88
N LYS A 214 8.07 -0.21 -19.72
CA LYS A 214 7.44 -0.10 -18.38
C LYS A 214 7.93 -1.18 -17.43
N VAL A 215 8.12 -2.41 -17.94
CA VAL A 215 8.70 -3.50 -17.14
C VAL A 215 10.12 -3.14 -16.71
N ARG A 216 10.97 -2.64 -17.60
CA ARG A 216 12.32 -2.20 -17.26
C ARG A 216 12.30 -1.12 -16.16
N SER A 217 11.47 -0.10 -16.31
CA SER A 217 11.32 0.96 -15.30
C SER A 217 10.83 0.40 -13.96
N CYS A 218 9.86 -0.52 -13.97
CA CYS A 218 9.37 -1.18 -12.77
C CYS A 218 10.46 -2.00 -12.07
N MET A 219 11.20 -2.83 -12.81
CA MET A 219 12.28 -3.63 -12.24
C MET A 219 13.38 -2.75 -11.64
N THR A 220 13.73 -1.65 -12.31
CA THR A 220 14.67 -0.64 -11.78
C THR A 220 14.15 -0.06 -10.47
N LEU A 221 12.89 0.38 -10.42
CA LEU A 221 12.28 0.93 -9.21
C LEU A 221 12.36 -0.03 -8.03
N PHE A 222 11.94 -1.27 -8.23
CA PHE A 222 11.86 -2.25 -7.14
C PHE A 222 13.22 -2.85 -6.75
N LYS A 223 14.22 -2.82 -7.61
CA LYS A 223 15.62 -3.09 -7.24
C LYS A 223 16.10 -2.11 -6.14
N TYR A 224 15.75 -0.83 -6.22
CA TYR A 224 16.09 0.15 -5.18
C TYR A 224 15.14 0.11 -3.98
N ALA A 225 13.90 -0.28 -4.18
CA ALA A 225 12.93 -0.39 -3.08
C ALA A 225 13.18 -1.61 -2.17
N ALA A 226 13.71 -2.70 -2.73
CA ALA A 226 13.99 -3.96 -2.04
C ALA A 226 15.38 -4.51 -2.44
N PRO A 227 16.47 -3.86 -2.00
CA PRO A 227 17.83 -4.20 -2.44
C PRO A 227 18.28 -5.61 -2.02
N GLU A 228 17.65 -6.19 -1.01
CA GLU A 228 17.86 -7.58 -0.59
C GLU A 228 17.24 -8.61 -1.55
N GLN A 229 16.32 -8.18 -2.44
CA GLN A 229 15.65 -9.04 -3.39
C GLN A 229 16.34 -9.02 -4.75
N GLU A 230 17.08 -10.08 -5.07
CA GLU A 230 17.81 -10.21 -6.33
C GLU A 230 16.91 -10.42 -7.56
N LEU A 231 15.64 -10.73 -7.37
CA LEU A 231 14.72 -11.09 -8.44
C LEU A 231 14.61 -9.99 -9.51
N PHE A 232 14.52 -8.74 -9.10
CA PHE A 232 14.40 -7.59 -9.99
C PHE A 232 15.65 -7.41 -10.84
N GLN A 233 16.83 -7.57 -10.25
CA GLN A 233 18.10 -7.54 -10.99
C GLN A 233 18.18 -8.68 -12.01
N LYS A 234 17.79 -9.90 -11.63
CA LYS A 234 17.78 -11.06 -12.55
C LYS A 234 16.90 -10.84 -13.78
N VAL A 235 15.76 -10.13 -13.62
CA VAL A 235 14.91 -9.76 -14.76
C VAL A 235 15.57 -8.69 -15.63
N LEU A 236 16.21 -7.67 -15.01
CA LEU A 236 17.01 -6.68 -15.76
C LEU A 236 18.15 -7.36 -16.55
N ASP A 237 18.87 -8.28 -15.93
CA ASP A 237 19.95 -9.03 -16.59
C ASP A 237 19.43 -9.80 -17.79
N LYS A 238 18.32 -10.49 -17.63
CA LYS A 238 17.73 -11.32 -18.68
C LYS A 238 17.17 -10.50 -19.84
N PHE A 239 16.32 -9.53 -19.57
CA PHE A 239 15.55 -8.82 -20.60
C PHE A 239 16.14 -7.46 -21.00
N CYS A 240 17.05 -6.92 -20.19
CA CYS A 240 17.61 -5.56 -20.40
C CYS A 240 19.15 -5.56 -20.40
N ARG A 241 19.81 -6.74 -20.44
CA ARG A 241 21.28 -6.87 -20.39
C ARG A 241 21.89 -6.19 -19.16
N GLY A 242 21.19 -6.23 -18.03
CA GLY A 242 21.59 -5.58 -16.80
C GLY A 242 21.42 -4.07 -16.76
N VAL A 243 20.89 -3.45 -17.84
CA VAL A 243 20.78 -1.98 -17.95
C VAL A 243 19.50 -1.49 -17.29
N GLU A 244 19.65 -0.63 -16.30
CA GLU A 244 18.56 0.06 -15.60
C GLU A 244 17.87 1.10 -16.50
N ASP A 245 16.69 1.54 -16.07
CA ASP A 245 16.00 2.67 -16.71
C ASP A 245 16.53 4.00 -16.19
N ASP A 246 17.31 4.71 -16.99
CA ASP A 246 17.99 5.95 -16.61
C ASP A 246 17.01 6.98 -16.03
N LYS A 247 15.81 7.10 -16.62
CA LYS A 247 14.80 8.05 -16.13
C LYS A 247 14.29 7.69 -14.73
N THR A 248 14.15 6.41 -14.43
CA THR A 248 13.78 5.96 -13.07
C THR A 248 14.90 6.31 -12.09
N VAL A 249 16.16 6.05 -12.44
CA VAL A 249 17.34 6.38 -11.61
C VAL A 249 17.41 7.89 -11.36
N ASP A 250 17.25 8.72 -12.42
CA ASP A 250 17.24 10.18 -12.31
C ASP A 250 16.15 10.69 -11.35
N VAL A 251 14.93 10.17 -11.47
CA VAL A 251 13.80 10.56 -10.58
C VAL A 251 14.05 10.14 -9.14
N LEU A 252 14.66 8.97 -8.92
CA LEU A 252 15.00 8.49 -7.58
C LEU A 252 16.15 9.27 -6.94
N GLY A 253 17.03 9.87 -7.75
CA GLY A 253 18.22 10.61 -7.29
C GLY A 253 19.29 9.71 -6.67
N VAL A 254 19.47 8.50 -7.19
CA VAL A 254 20.39 7.46 -6.70
C VAL A 254 21.47 7.13 -7.72
#